data_d3b07891d24166e7ab6d86fb95cb1768
#
_entry.id   d3b07891d24166e7ab6d86fb95cb1768
#
_cell.length_a   1.000
_cell.length_b   1.000
_cell.length_c   1.000
_cell.angle_alpha   90.00
_cell.angle_beta   90.00
_cell.angle_gamma   90.00
#
_symmetry.space_group_name_H-M   'P 1'
#
loop_
_entity.id
_entity.type
_entity.pdbx_description
1 polymer ?
#
loop_
_entity_poly.entity_id
_entity_poly.type
_entity_poly.pdbx_seq_one_letter_code
_entity_poly.pdbx_strand_id
1 'polypeptide(L)'
;MLCHHRKHFRRRYVLEEILTEGNSDNFNYIYTKLLTDYTRFPAGSSKQKDALKLRLSLRDHVYSCLTREYGNKKEVVQHFYHKDMSVPIWAIFEVLTLGEFGTFFSCLKYSVRRAVSQQLGLYQPADSDAFLTKKIIFAIKELRNAVAHNDVIFDTRFARSKIDGSLSTCLEIQTGIRSITFKSIADYIILVAYLLKCFGVPKSDIKHFIAEFQDAIESLRKQIPINLFAKIVLTDTRTKLQSLQKYV
;
A
#
# COMPACT_ATOMS: atom_id res chain seq x y z
N MET A 1 13.71 -10.54 7.54
CA MET A 1 14.49 -10.25 6.31
C MET A 1 13.64 -9.91 5.08
N LEU A 2 12.48 -10.50 4.84
CA LEU A 2 11.60 -10.25 3.68
C LEU A 2 10.99 -8.83 3.59
N CYS A 3 10.85 -8.12 4.71
CA CYS A 3 10.14 -6.84 4.75
C CYS A 3 10.95 -5.64 4.19
N HIS A 4 12.28 -5.67 4.28
CA HIS A 4 13.15 -4.53 3.89
C HIS A 4 13.36 -4.45 2.37
N HIS A 5 13.65 -5.56 1.71
CA HIS A 5 13.88 -5.60 0.25
C HIS A 5 12.63 -5.23 -0.58
N ARG A 6 11.42 -5.50 -0.06
CA ARG A 6 10.16 -5.29 -0.79
C ARG A 6 9.60 -3.86 -0.69
N LYS A 7 9.99 -3.05 0.30
CA LYS A 7 9.61 -1.63 0.37
C LYS A 7 10.23 -0.83 -0.78
N HIS A 8 11.47 -1.13 -1.15
CA HIS A 8 12.17 -0.48 -2.26
C HIS A 8 11.56 -0.85 -3.62
N PHE A 9 11.11 -2.08 -3.81
CA PHE A 9 10.60 -2.57 -5.08
C PHE A 9 9.36 -1.81 -5.57
N ARG A 10 8.37 -1.54 -4.70
CA ARG A 10 7.14 -0.81 -5.06
C ARG A 10 7.39 0.66 -5.38
N ARG A 11 8.25 1.31 -4.61
CA ARG A 11 8.64 2.70 -4.83
C ARG A 11 9.43 2.85 -6.12
N ARG A 12 10.18 1.83 -6.49
CA ARG A 12 10.96 1.80 -7.71
C ARG A 12 10.08 1.93 -8.96
N TYR A 13 9.02 1.14 -9.09
CA TYR A 13 8.12 1.24 -10.26
C TYR A 13 7.44 2.61 -10.37
N VAL A 14 6.99 3.17 -9.25
CA VAL A 14 6.44 4.52 -9.23
C VAL A 14 7.50 5.54 -9.62
N LEU A 15 8.72 5.38 -9.14
CA LEU A 15 9.85 6.24 -9.46
C LEU A 15 10.22 6.15 -10.94
N GLU A 16 10.34 4.95 -11.49
CA GLU A 16 10.66 4.73 -12.90
C GLU A 16 9.62 5.40 -13.81
N GLU A 17 8.33 5.25 -13.52
CA GLU A 17 7.26 5.86 -14.29
C GLU A 17 7.26 7.39 -14.18
N ILE A 18 7.50 7.93 -12.99
CA ILE A 18 7.61 9.38 -12.76
C ILE A 18 8.79 9.97 -13.55
N LEU A 19 9.95 9.31 -13.51
CA LEU A 19 11.15 9.77 -14.23
C LEU A 19 10.97 9.67 -15.75
N THR A 20 10.32 8.62 -16.24
CA THR A 20 10.03 8.43 -17.66
C THR A 20 9.06 9.48 -18.17
N GLU A 21 7.94 9.68 -17.49
CA GLU A 21 6.87 10.61 -17.89
C GLU A 21 7.25 12.08 -17.65
N GLY A 22 8.01 12.35 -16.57
CA GLY A 22 8.39 13.70 -16.17
C GLY A 22 9.72 14.17 -16.77
N ASN A 23 10.59 13.25 -17.15
CA ASN A 23 11.98 13.53 -17.57
C ASN A 23 12.72 14.45 -16.58
N SER A 24 12.42 14.31 -15.28
CA SER A 24 13.01 15.14 -14.21
C SER A 24 12.87 14.43 -12.87
N ASP A 25 13.90 14.55 -12.04
CA ASP A 25 13.88 14.08 -10.64
C ASP A 25 13.58 15.22 -9.63
N ASN A 26 13.38 16.44 -10.13
CA ASN A 26 13.07 17.61 -9.32
C ASN A 26 11.64 17.56 -8.79
N PHE A 27 11.48 17.60 -7.47
CA PHE A 27 10.16 17.52 -6.83
C PHE A 27 9.21 18.64 -7.25
N ASN A 28 9.67 19.89 -7.38
CA ASN A 28 8.81 21.00 -7.78
C ASN A 28 8.30 20.84 -9.21
N TYR A 29 9.12 20.32 -10.11
CA TYR A 29 8.70 19.99 -11.46
C TYR A 29 7.64 18.89 -11.45
N ILE A 30 7.90 17.79 -10.73
CA ILE A 30 6.95 16.66 -10.58
C ILE A 30 5.65 17.13 -9.94
N TYR A 31 5.73 17.95 -8.88
CA TYR A 31 4.57 18.54 -8.21
C TYR A 31 3.70 19.33 -9.19
N THR A 32 4.31 20.09 -10.07
CA THR A 32 3.59 20.95 -11.03
C THR A 32 3.04 20.17 -12.23
N LYS A 33 3.77 19.19 -12.74
CA LYS A 33 3.46 18.49 -14.00
C LYS A 33 2.76 17.14 -13.83
N LEU A 34 3.04 16.42 -12.75
CA LEU A 34 2.54 15.05 -12.56
C LEU A 34 1.56 14.90 -11.39
N LEU A 35 1.63 15.76 -10.35
CA LEU A 35 0.68 15.71 -9.22
C LEU A 35 -0.55 16.56 -9.53
N THR A 36 -1.26 16.23 -10.61
CA THR A 36 -2.35 17.03 -11.17
C THR A 36 -3.70 16.32 -11.17
N ASP A 37 -3.92 15.32 -10.31
CA ASP A 37 -5.21 14.60 -10.23
C ASP A 37 -6.42 15.54 -10.07
N TYR A 38 -6.24 16.67 -9.39
CA TYR A 38 -7.30 17.66 -9.18
C TYR A 38 -7.91 18.22 -10.48
N THR A 39 -7.15 18.17 -11.60
CA THR A 39 -7.62 18.73 -12.90
C THR A 39 -8.69 17.88 -13.56
N ARG A 40 -8.90 16.62 -13.11
CA ARG A 40 -9.96 15.76 -13.64
C ARG A 40 -11.36 16.15 -13.17
N PHE A 41 -11.44 17.00 -12.16
CA PHE A 41 -12.72 17.44 -11.60
C PHE A 41 -13.13 18.80 -12.17
N PRO A 42 -14.45 19.08 -12.29
CA PRO A 42 -14.93 20.40 -12.73
C PRO A 42 -14.38 21.52 -11.86
N ALA A 43 -14.01 22.64 -12.49
CA ALA A 43 -13.45 23.80 -11.81
C ALA A 43 -14.41 24.31 -10.71
N GLY A 44 -13.87 24.57 -9.51
CA GLY A 44 -14.64 25.07 -8.35
C GLY A 44 -15.46 24.02 -7.63
N SER A 45 -15.56 22.78 -8.12
CA SER A 45 -16.30 21.70 -7.44
C SER A 45 -15.67 21.33 -6.09
N SER A 46 -16.48 20.77 -5.17
CA SER A 46 -15.98 20.26 -3.88
C SER A 46 -14.87 19.22 -4.10
N LYS A 47 -15.05 18.31 -5.03
CA LYS A 47 -14.05 17.27 -5.36
C LYS A 47 -12.71 17.87 -5.81
N GLN A 48 -12.75 18.93 -6.63
CA GLN A 48 -11.54 19.64 -7.03
C GLN A 48 -10.85 20.30 -5.84
N LYS A 49 -11.62 20.99 -4.98
CA LYS A 49 -11.09 21.64 -3.78
C LYS A 49 -10.45 20.64 -2.83
N ASP A 50 -11.09 19.49 -2.62
CA ASP A 50 -10.55 18.41 -1.77
C ASP A 50 -9.25 17.83 -2.35
N ALA A 51 -9.20 17.60 -3.67
CA ALA A 51 -7.99 17.12 -4.34
C ALA A 51 -6.85 18.16 -4.31
N LEU A 52 -7.16 19.44 -4.46
CA LEU A 52 -6.18 20.53 -4.30
C LEU A 52 -5.67 20.62 -2.86
N LYS A 53 -6.58 20.53 -1.87
CA LYS A 53 -6.19 20.50 -0.45
C LYS A 53 -5.26 19.33 -0.15
N LEU A 54 -5.58 18.13 -0.67
CA LEU A 54 -4.73 16.95 -0.52
C LEU A 54 -3.34 17.18 -1.12
N ARG A 55 -3.27 17.76 -2.32
CA ARG A 55 -2.01 18.09 -3.00
C ARG A 55 -1.18 19.12 -2.23
N LEU A 56 -1.80 20.16 -1.69
CA LEU A 56 -1.13 21.15 -0.85
C LEU A 56 -0.57 20.52 0.43
N SER A 57 -1.42 19.76 1.13
CA SER A 57 -1.01 19.02 2.33
C SER A 57 0.14 18.05 2.05
N LEU A 58 0.14 17.37 0.90
CA LEU A 58 1.26 16.50 0.51
C LEU A 58 2.58 17.27 0.40
N ARG A 59 2.57 18.47 -0.22
CA ARG A 59 3.77 19.31 -0.33
C ARG A 59 4.31 19.67 1.05
N ASP A 60 3.44 20.11 1.95
CA ASP A 60 3.82 20.49 3.29
C ASP A 60 4.39 19.28 4.08
N HIS A 61 3.79 18.09 3.92
CA HIS A 61 4.30 16.87 4.52
C HIS A 61 5.68 16.46 3.96
N VAL A 62 5.91 16.59 2.65
CA VAL A 62 7.22 16.30 2.05
C VAL A 62 8.30 17.18 2.68
N TYR A 63 8.08 18.50 2.74
CA TYR A 63 9.04 19.40 3.36
C TYR A 63 9.21 19.17 4.86
N SER A 64 8.15 18.86 5.58
CA SER A 64 8.21 18.47 7.00
C SER A 64 9.04 17.20 7.20
N CYS A 65 8.88 16.20 6.32
CA CYS A 65 9.73 14.99 6.34
C CYS A 65 11.20 15.32 6.10
N LEU A 66 11.49 16.14 5.10
CA LEU A 66 12.88 16.54 4.80
C LEU A 66 13.51 17.29 5.98
N THR A 67 12.78 18.23 6.59
CA THR A 67 13.24 18.95 7.79
C THR A 67 13.52 18.02 8.96
N ARG A 68 12.62 17.07 9.24
CA ARG A 68 12.79 16.07 10.28
C ARG A 68 14.02 15.19 10.03
N GLU A 69 14.16 14.67 8.81
CA GLU A 69 15.26 13.78 8.45
C GLU A 69 16.61 14.51 8.36
N TYR A 70 16.61 15.81 8.04
CA TYR A 70 17.80 16.63 8.18
C TYR A 70 18.24 16.74 9.65
N GLY A 71 17.28 16.98 10.57
CA GLY A 71 17.53 16.99 12.01
C GLY A 71 18.00 15.63 12.56
N ASN A 72 17.48 14.54 12.00
CA ASN A 72 17.89 13.15 12.31
C ASN A 72 19.25 12.76 11.68
N LYS A 73 19.93 13.68 11.03
CA LYS A 73 21.24 13.46 10.36
C LYS A 73 21.18 12.41 9.25
N LYS A 74 20.06 12.30 8.53
CA LYS A 74 19.94 11.39 7.39
C LYS A 74 20.89 11.85 6.27
N GLU A 75 21.94 11.08 6.03
CA GLU A 75 23.05 11.45 5.13
C GLU A 75 22.58 11.89 3.73
N VAL A 76 21.64 11.16 3.13
CA VAL A 76 21.14 11.51 1.79
C VAL A 76 20.47 12.88 1.78
N VAL A 77 19.76 13.27 2.84
CA VAL A 77 19.09 14.59 2.91
C VAL A 77 20.12 15.69 3.16
N GLN A 78 21.03 15.47 4.12
CA GLN A 78 22.09 16.43 4.43
C GLN A 78 23.01 16.68 3.22
N HIS A 79 23.34 15.63 2.46
CA HIS A 79 24.19 15.75 1.29
C HIS A 79 23.67 16.79 0.29
N PHE A 80 22.36 16.78 -0.03
CA PHE A 80 21.79 17.73 -0.97
C PHE A 80 21.70 19.14 -0.38
N TYR A 81 21.23 19.29 0.86
CA TYR A 81 21.11 20.60 1.50
C TYR A 81 22.47 21.29 1.75
N HIS A 82 23.52 20.54 2.11
CA HIS A 82 24.86 21.11 2.29
C HIS A 82 25.51 21.59 0.98
N LYS A 83 24.98 21.13 -0.17
CA LYS A 83 25.41 21.58 -1.49
C LYS A 83 24.47 22.63 -2.12
N ASP A 84 23.53 23.14 -1.33
CA ASP A 84 22.47 24.05 -1.81
C ASP A 84 21.69 23.47 -3.02
N MET A 85 21.46 22.17 -3.02
CA MET A 85 20.74 21.44 -4.07
C MET A 85 19.38 20.98 -3.58
N SER A 86 18.40 20.97 -4.48
CA SER A 86 17.09 20.37 -4.17
C SER A 86 17.21 18.86 -4.01
N VAL A 87 16.52 18.33 -3.00
CA VAL A 87 16.49 16.86 -2.77
C VAL A 87 15.69 16.18 -3.88
N PRO A 88 16.29 15.24 -4.64
CA PRO A 88 15.61 14.59 -5.75
C PRO A 88 14.51 13.63 -5.27
N ILE A 89 13.54 13.33 -6.16
CA ILE A 89 12.36 12.54 -5.82
C ILE A 89 12.71 11.14 -5.27
N TRP A 90 13.77 10.52 -5.76
CA TRP A 90 14.20 9.21 -5.27
C TRP A 90 14.64 9.27 -3.79
N ALA A 91 15.35 10.31 -3.38
CA ALA A 91 15.76 10.53 -2.00
C ALA A 91 14.55 10.91 -1.11
N ILE A 92 13.60 11.69 -1.62
CA ILE A 92 12.32 11.95 -0.97
C ILE A 92 11.57 10.63 -0.71
N PHE A 93 11.53 9.72 -1.69
CA PHE A 93 10.86 8.43 -1.51
C PHE A 93 11.51 7.55 -0.43
N GLU A 94 12.79 7.70 -0.14
CA GLU A 94 13.43 6.98 0.98
C GLU A 94 12.90 7.43 2.35
N VAL A 95 12.57 8.69 2.49
CA VAL A 95 12.19 9.28 3.78
C VAL A 95 10.67 9.33 4.02
N LEU A 96 9.85 9.23 2.98
CA LEU A 96 8.39 9.19 3.12
C LEU A 96 7.94 7.94 3.88
N THR A 97 6.95 8.09 4.75
CA THR A 97 6.20 6.95 5.28
C THR A 97 5.33 6.28 4.19
N LEU A 98 4.82 5.09 4.47
CA LEU A 98 3.92 4.41 3.52
C LEU A 98 2.59 5.17 3.32
N GLY A 99 2.12 5.90 4.34
CA GLY A 99 0.93 6.74 4.24
C GLY A 99 1.14 7.96 3.36
N GLU A 100 2.26 8.66 3.54
CA GLU A 100 2.66 9.80 2.69
C GLU A 100 2.88 9.37 1.25
N PHE A 101 3.51 8.21 1.05
CA PHE A 101 3.65 7.62 -0.29
C PHE A 101 2.29 7.29 -0.93
N GLY A 102 1.33 6.77 -0.16
CA GLY A 102 -0.05 6.53 -0.63
C GLY A 102 -0.75 7.85 -1.01
N THR A 103 -0.51 8.92 -0.26
CA THR A 103 -1.02 10.27 -0.57
C THR A 103 -0.36 10.83 -1.83
N PHE A 104 0.95 10.66 -1.97
CA PHE A 104 1.68 11.02 -3.19
C PHE A 104 1.09 10.32 -4.42
N PHE A 105 0.91 8.99 -4.34
CA PHE A 105 0.28 8.21 -5.40
C PHE A 105 -1.12 8.73 -5.74
N SER A 106 -1.89 9.16 -4.75
CA SER A 106 -3.24 9.70 -4.93
C SER A 106 -3.27 11.01 -5.72
N CYS A 107 -2.21 11.81 -5.63
CA CYS A 107 -2.11 13.10 -6.32
C CYS A 107 -1.58 12.98 -7.76
N LEU A 108 -1.02 11.82 -8.15
CA LEU A 108 -0.52 11.59 -9.51
C LEU A 108 -1.65 11.71 -10.53
N LYS A 109 -1.38 12.23 -11.70
CA LYS A 109 -2.32 12.23 -12.83
C LYS A 109 -2.70 10.80 -13.23
N TYR A 110 -3.88 10.65 -13.80
CA TYR A 110 -4.46 9.33 -14.14
C TYR A 110 -3.53 8.47 -15.01
N SER A 111 -2.89 9.05 -16.04
CA SER A 111 -1.99 8.30 -16.94
C SER A 111 -0.85 7.61 -16.18
N VAL A 112 -0.19 8.32 -15.27
CA VAL A 112 0.90 7.78 -14.44
C VAL A 112 0.38 6.71 -13.49
N ARG A 113 -0.74 6.94 -12.79
CA ARG A 113 -1.33 5.92 -11.90
C ARG A 113 -1.66 4.64 -12.66
N ARG A 114 -2.27 4.76 -13.85
CA ARG A 114 -2.62 3.63 -14.69
C ARG A 114 -1.38 2.85 -15.12
N ALA A 115 -0.36 3.53 -15.62
CA ALA A 115 0.89 2.90 -16.05
C ALA A 115 1.57 2.15 -14.88
N VAL A 116 1.69 2.78 -13.71
CA VAL A 116 2.19 2.12 -12.50
C VAL A 116 1.36 0.90 -12.12
N SER A 117 0.03 1.01 -12.15
CA SER A 117 -0.85 -0.12 -11.82
C SER A 117 -0.70 -1.28 -12.80
N GLN A 118 -0.48 -0.98 -14.08
CA GLN A 118 -0.20 -1.99 -15.12
C GLN A 118 1.14 -2.67 -14.89
N GLN A 119 2.19 -1.93 -14.64
CA GLN A 119 3.53 -2.47 -14.36
C GLN A 119 3.54 -3.35 -13.09
N LEU A 120 2.75 -2.99 -12.09
CA LEU A 120 2.61 -3.77 -10.86
C LEU A 120 1.68 -4.99 -11.00
N GLY A 121 1.03 -5.20 -12.17
CA GLY A 121 0.05 -6.25 -12.36
C GLY A 121 -1.25 -6.03 -11.56
N LEU A 122 -1.50 -4.81 -11.10
CA LEU A 122 -2.65 -4.44 -10.24
C LEU A 122 -3.75 -3.70 -11.01
N TYR A 123 -3.54 -3.42 -12.29
CA TYR A 123 -4.54 -2.75 -13.11
C TYR A 123 -5.74 -3.66 -13.38
N GLN A 124 -6.92 -3.13 -13.12
CA GLN A 124 -8.20 -3.77 -13.43
C GLN A 124 -9.03 -2.86 -14.35
N PRO A 125 -9.64 -3.36 -15.43
CA PRO A 125 -10.48 -2.54 -16.31
C PRO A 125 -11.63 -1.83 -15.59
N ALA A 126 -12.16 -2.43 -14.52
CA ALA A 126 -13.20 -1.83 -13.69
C ALA A 126 -12.69 -0.70 -12.77
N ASP A 127 -11.36 -0.55 -12.59
CA ASP A 127 -10.73 0.52 -11.82
C ASP A 127 -10.55 1.77 -12.70
N SER A 128 -11.66 2.41 -13.04
CA SER A 128 -11.73 3.52 -14.01
C SER A 128 -10.88 4.74 -13.63
N ASP A 129 -10.53 4.90 -12.36
CA ASP A 129 -9.71 6.01 -11.83
C ASP A 129 -8.29 5.59 -11.43
N ALA A 130 -7.94 4.30 -11.62
CA ALA A 130 -6.67 3.69 -11.25
C ALA A 130 -6.30 3.90 -9.75
N PHE A 131 -7.30 3.83 -8.87
CA PHE A 131 -7.11 3.98 -7.42
C PHE A 131 -7.03 2.65 -6.66
N LEU A 132 -7.18 1.51 -7.31
CA LEU A 132 -7.03 0.22 -6.64
C LEU A 132 -5.65 0.09 -5.97
N THR A 133 -4.58 0.48 -6.66
CA THR A 133 -3.22 0.50 -6.09
C THR A 133 -3.13 1.36 -4.84
N LYS A 134 -3.75 2.55 -4.82
CA LYS A 134 -3.86 3.39 -3.60
C LYS A 134 -4.55 2.64 -2.46
N LYS A 135 -5.70 2.01 -2.73
CA LYS A 135 -6.48 1.28 -1.73
C LYS A 135 -5.66 0.13 -1.11
N ILE A 136 -4.91 -0.57 -1.94
CA ILE A 136 -3.96 -1.61 -1.52
C ILE A 136 -2.86 -1.01 -0.63
N ILE A 137 -2.26 0.13 -1.01
CA ILE A 137 -1.20 0.78 -0.22
C ILE A 137 -1.72 1.09 1.19
N PHE A 138 -2.93 1.65 1.31
CA PHE A 138 -3.49 2.00 2.62
C PHE A 138 -3.88 0.76 3.43
N ALA A 139 -4.45 -0.28 2.84
CA ALA A 139 -4.74 -1.53 3.53
C ALA A 139 -3.45 -2.18 4.10
N ILE A 140 -2.40 -2.25 3.29
CA ILE A 140 -1.09 -2.76 3.74
C ILE A 140 -0.44 -1.84 4.79
N LYS A 141 -0.63 -0.51 4.70
CA LYS A 141 -0.16 0.43 5.71
C LYS A 141 -0.76 0.13 7.08
N GLU A 142 -2.06 -0.09 7.16
CA GLU A 142 -2.74 -0.41 8.42
C GLU A 142 -2.20 -1.71 9.02
N LEU A 143 -2.15 -2.79 8.23
CA LEU A 143 -1.59 -4.07 8.69
C LEU A 143 -0.12 -3.93 9.14
N ARG A 144 0.71 -3.26 8.34
CA ARG A 144 2.13 -3.06 8.67
C ARG A 144 2.31 -2.28 9.95
N ASN A 145 1.49 -1.26 10.17
CA ASN A 145 1.57 -0.46 11.39
C ASN A 145 1.17 -1.29 12.61
N ALA A 146 0.09 -2.07 12.52
CA ALA A 146 -0.31 -2.97 13.59
C ALA A 146 0.82 -3.96 13.97
N VAL A 147 1.42 -4.60 12.96
CA VAL A 147 2.55 -5.52 13.18
C VAL A 147 3.77 -4.79 13.77
N ALA A 148 4.08 -3.58 13.29
CA ALA A 148 5.25 -2.82 13.76
C ALA A 148 5.09 -2.28 15.19
N HIS A 149 3.86 -2.03 15.63
CA HIS A 149 3.54 -1.56 16.98
C HIS A 149 3.12 -2.69 17.93
N ASN A 150 3.21 -3.94 17.46
CA ASN A 150 2.81 -5.12 18.22
C ASN A 150 1.34 -5.07 18.70
N ASP A 151 0.48 -4.48 17.87
CA ASP A 151 -0.96 -4.40 18.12
C ASP A 151 -1.64 -5.76 17.95
N VAL A 152 -2.82 -5.92 18.53
CA VAL A 152 -3.66 -7.12 18.33
C VAL A 152 -4.17 -7.14 16.88
N ILE A 153 -3.72 -8.13 16.09
CA ILE A 153 -4.02 -8.21 14.67
C ILE A 153 -5.20 -9.13 14.32
N PHE A 154 -5.58 -10.04 15.21
CA PHE A 154 -6.56 -11.08 14.91
C PHE A 154 -7.98 -10.57 14.64
N ASP A 155 -8.41 -9.53 15.34
CA ASP A 155 -9.77 -8.97 15.25
C ASP A 155 -9.87 -7.76 14.31
N THR A 156 -8.78 -7.41 13.62
CA THR A 156 -8.69 -6.32 12.64
C THR A 156 -9.05 -4.91 13.15
N ARG A 157 -9.16 -4.70 14.47
CA ARG A 157 -9.41 -3.37 15.07
C ARG A 157 -8.33 -2.35 14.75
N PHE A 158 -7.17 -2.79 14.29
CA PHE A 158 -6.11 -1.92 13.78
C PHE A 158 -6.51 -1.15 12.52
N ALA A 159 -7.47 -1.63 11.75
CA ALA A 159 -7.98 -0.94 10.57
C ALA A 159 -8.85 0.25 11.00
N ARG A 160 -8.26 1.43 11.03
CA ARG A 160 -8.91 2.68 11.47
C ARG A 160 -10.01 3.16 10.51
N SER A 161 -9.97 2.74 9.27
CA SER A 161 -10.96 3.07 8.24
C SER A 161 -11.52 1.81 7.61
N LYS A 162 -12.80 1.88 7.22
CA LYS A 162 -13.43 0.79 6.46
C LYS A 162 -12.68 0.62 5.13
N ILE A 163 -12.24 -0.60 4.86
CA ILE A 163 -11.65 -0.94 3.56
C ILE A 163 -12.72 -0.78 2.48
N ASP A 164 -12.34 -0.16 1.39
CA ASP A 164 -13.22 0.09 0.24
C ASP A 164 -13.68 -1.23 -0.39
N GLY A 165 -14.99 -1.35 -0.61
CA GLY A 165 -15.60 -2.56 -1.17
C GLY A 165 -15.06 -2.95 -2.54
N SER A 166 -14.54 -2.00 -3.33
CA SER A 166 -13.94 -2.32 -4.63
C SER A 166 -12.66 -3.15 -4.49
N LEU A 167 -11.90 -3.00 -3.39
CA LEU A 167 -10.75 -3.86 -3.12
C LEU A 167 -11.20 -5.29 -2.79
N SER A 168 -12.24 -5.44 -1.98
CA SER A 168 -12.85 -6.76 -1.70
C SER A 168 -13.32 -7.45 -2.98
N THR A 169 -14.11 -6.74 -3.79
CA THR A 169 -14.61 -7.26 -5.07
C THR A 169 -13.47 -7.64 -6.02
N CYS A 170 -12.42 -6.82 -6.11
CA CYS A 170 -11.26 -7.14 -6.93
C CYS A 170 -10.60 -8.44 -6.46
N LEU A 171 -10.35 -8.59 -5.16
CA LEU A 171 -9.73 -9.80 -4.63
C LEU A 171 -10.61 -11.02 -4.84
N GLU A 172 -11.94 -10.91 -4.67
CA GLU A 172 -12.88 -12.00 -4.93
C GLU A 172 -12.84 -12.46 -6.39
N ILE A 173 -12.81 -11.52 -7.33
CA ILE A 173 -12.70 -11.82 -8.77
C ILE A 173 -11.35 -12.47 -9.09
N GLN A 174 -10.25 -11.93 -8.57
CA GLN A 174 -8.91 -12.36 -8.91
C GLN A 174 -8.52 -13.70 -8.27
N THR A 175 -9.00 -13.96 -7.05
CA THR A 175 -8.62 -15.16 -6.29
C THR A 175 -9.68 -16.26 -6.35
N GLY A 176 -10.92 -15.94 -6.73
CA GLY A 176 -12.07 -16.83 -6.62
C GLY A 176 -12.56 -17.07 -5.19
N ILE A 177 -11.96 -16.42 -4.19
CA ILE A 177 -12.32 -16.54 -2.77
C ILE A 177 -13.45 -15.56 -2.47
N ARG A 178 -14.55 -16.05 -1.89
CA ARG A 178 -15.73 -15.23 -1.58
C ARG A 178 -15.70 -14.66 -0.16
N SER A 179 -16.58 -13.66 0.06
CA SER A 179 -16.82 -13.04 1.38
C SER A 179 -15.59 -12.36 1.98
N ILE A 180 -14.81 -11.68 1.16
CA ILE A 180 -13.67 -10.87 1.60
C ILE A 180 -14.20 -9.54 2.13
N THR A 181 -14.15 -9.34 3.44
CA THR A 181 -14.73 -8.17 4.12
C THR A 181 -13.70 -7.33 4.89
N PHE A 182 -12.49 -7.83 5.03
CA PHE A 182 -11.43 -7.27 5.88
C PHE A 182 -11.80 -7.17 7.38
N LYS A 183 -12.79 -7.96 7.82
CA LYS A 183 -13.14 -8.14 9.23
C LYS A 183 -12.36 -9.28 9.89
N SER A 184 -11.55 -9.98 9.14
CA SER A 184 -10.70 -11.08 9.57
C SER A 184 -9.28 -10.87 9.09
N ILE A 185 -8.31 -11.28 9.89
CA ILE A 185 -6.90 -11.28 9.49
C ILE A 185 -6.67 -12.17 8.26
N ALA A 186 -7.48 -13.23 8.06
CA ALA A 186 -7.40 -14.07 6.87
C ALA A 186 -7.57 -13.28 5.56
N ASP A 187 -8.42 -12.24 5.55
CA ASP A 187 -8.63 -11.40 4.38
C ASP A 187 -7.38 -10.58 4.04
N TYR A 188 -6.62 -10.14 5.05
CA TYR A 188 -5.32 -9.51 4.85
C TYR A 188 -4.25 -10.49 4.37
N ILE A 189 -4.29 -11.74 4.82
CA ILE A 189 -3.39 -12.81 4.31
C ILE A 189 -3.69 -13.07 2.83
N ILE A 190 -4.97 -13.08 2.42
CA ILE A 190 -5.36 -13.19 1.02
C ILE A 190 -4.78 -12.01 0.21
N LEU A 191 -4.92 -10.77 0.69
CA LEU A 191 -4.34 -9.60 0.05
C LEU A 191 -2.82 -9.71 -0.07
N VAL A 192 -2.12 -10.13 0.98
CA VAL A 192 -0.66 -10.29 0.95
C VAL A 192 -0.25 -11.38 -0.05
N ALA A 193 -0.88 -12.54 -0.03
CA ALA A 193 -0.58 -13.63 -0.97
C ALA A 193 -0.86 -13.24 -2.43
N TYR A 194 -1.98 -12.54 -2.69
CA TYR A 194 -2.29 -11.94 -3.98
C TYR A 194 -1.16 -11.02 -4.47
N LEU A 195 -0.71 -10.10 -3.61
CA LEU A 195 0.37 -9.18 -3.94
C LEU A 195 1.70 -9.91 -4.18
N LEU A 196 2.01 -10.93 -3.38
CA LEU A 196 3.22 -11.73 -3.57
C LEU A 196 3.23 -12.39 -4.95
N LYS A 197 2.08 -12.92 -5.38
CA LYS A 197 1.91 -13.51 -6.71
C LYS A 197 2.04 -12.46 -7.82
N CYS A 198 1.37 -11.30 -7.70
CA CYS A 198 1.52 -10.19 -8.65
C CYS A 198 2.98 -9.72 -8.80
N PHE A 199 3.77 -9.83 -7.75
CA PHE A 199 5.20 -9.47 -7.76
C PHE A 199 6.12 -10.60 -8.17
N GLY A 200 5.60 -11.71 -8.70
CA GLY A 200 6.39 -12.82 -9.20
C GLY A 200 7.15 -13.59 -8.13
N VAL A 201 6.69 -13.55 -6.87
CA VAL A 201 7.28 -14.38 -5.81
C VAL A 201 7.04 -15.85 -6.13
N PRO A 202 8.05 -16.74 -5.96
CA PRO A 202 7.89 -18.15 -6.20
C PRO A 202 6.69 -18.76 -5.49
N LYS A 203 5.96 -19.62 -6.16
CA LYS A 203 4.79 -20.30 -5.62
C LYS A 203 5.08 -21.06 -4.32
N SER A 204 6.26 -21.71 -4.23
CA SER A 204 6.74 -22.38 -3.02
C SER A 204 6.75 -21.45 -1.81
N ASP A 205 7.29 -20.24 -2.00
CA ASP A 205 7.46 -19.27 -0.91
C ASP A 205 6.10 -18.72 -0.45
N ILE A 206 5.19 -18.49 -1.40
CA ILE A 206 3.83 -18.04 -1.06
C ILE A 206 3.07 -19.14 -0.30
N LYS A 207 3.20 -20.40 -0.75
CA LYS A 207 2.61 -21.55 -0.04
C LYS A 207 3.18 -21.73 1.36
N HIS A 208 4.49 -21.56 1.50
CA HIS A 208 5.15 -21.61 2.80
C HIS A 208 4.62 -20.51 3.73
N PHE A 209 4.53 -19.27 3.26
CA PHE A 209 3.92 -18.15 4.01
C PHE A 209 2.50 -18.46 4.48
N ILE A 210 1.65 -19.08 3.62
CA ILE A 210 0.29 -19.46 4.00
C ILE A 210 0.30 -20.57 5.05
N ALA A 211 1.18 -21.56 4.90
CA ALA A 211 1.33 -22.67 5.86
C ALA A 211 1.79 -22.16 7.23
N GLU A 212 2.81 -21.30 7.31
CA GLU A 212 3.24 -20.67 8.57
C GLU A 212 2.10 -19.95 9.29
N PHE A 213 1.24 -19.25 8.54
CA PHE A 213 0.08 -18.61 9.12
C PHE A 213 -0.97 -19.61 9.63
N GLN A 214 -1.19 -20.72 8.92
CA GLN A 214 -2.07 -21.82 9.37
C GLN A 214 -1.55 -22.47 10.65
N ASP A 215 -0.26 -22.72 10.73
CA ASP A 215 0.41 -23.29 11.90
C ASP A 215 0.30 -22.35 13.12
N ALA A 216 0.44 -21.02 12.90
CA ALA A 216 0.25 -20.03 13.95
C ALA A 216 -1.20 -20.04 14.49
N ILE A 217 -2.21 -20.17 13.62
CA ILE A 217 -3.61 -20.29 14.03
C ILE A 217 -3.85 -21.58 14.82
N GLU A 218 -3.32 -22.72 14.38
CA GLU A 218 -3.47 -23.99 15.11
C GLU A 218 -2.72 -23.98 16.45
N SER A 219 -1.58 -23.30 16.52
CA SER A 219 -0.88 -23.06 17.77
C SER A 219 -1.73 -22.23 18.74
N LEU A 220 -2.33 -21.13 18.28
CA LEU A 220 -3.23 -20.31 19.08
C LEU A 220 -4.44 -21.13 19.59
N ARG A 221 -5.02 -21.96 18.72
CA ARG A 221 -6.14 -22.83 19.06
C ARG A 221 -5.84 -23.76 20.23
N LYS A 222 -4.59 -24.24 20.33
CA LYS A 222 -4.14 -25.11 21.43
C LYS A 222 -3.89 -24.37 22.74
N GLN A 223 -3.65 -23.06 22.66
CA GLN A 223 -3.24 -22.25 23.81
C GLN A 223 -4.40 -21.55 24.53
N ILE A 224 -5.54 -21.37 23.85
CA ILE A 224 -6.69 -20.64 24.41
C ILE A 224 -7.97 -21.49 24.39
N PRO A 225 -8.94 -21.23 25.29
CA PRO A 225 -10.23 -21.90 25.28
C PRO A 225 -10.97 -21.75 23.94
N ILE A 226 -11.63 -22.82 23.50
CA ILE A 226 -12.30 -22.89 22.18
C ILE A 226 -13.36 -21.80 21.98
N ASN A 227 -14.06 -21.40 23.03
CA ASN A 227 -15.05 -20.33 22.97
C ASN A 227 -14.43 -18.94 22.75
N LEU A 228 -13.19 -18.72 23.21
CA LEU A 228 -12.43 -17.51 22.92
C LEU A 228 -11.83 -17.58 21.50
N PHE A 229 -11.28 -18.73 21.11
CA PHE A 229 -10.77 -18.94 19.77
C PHE A 229 -11.84 -18.65 18.70
N ALA A 230 -13.06 -19.15 18.87
CA ALA A 230 -14.17 -18.94 17.94
C ALA A 230 -14.61 -17.45 17.82
N LYS A 231 -14.31 -16.62 18.81
CA LYS A 231 -14.55 -15.16 18.74
C LYS A 231 -13.47 -14.40 17.97
N ILE A 232 -12.27 -14.97 17.89
CA ILE A 232 -11.08 -14.36 17.30
C ILE A 232 -10.92 -14.81 15.84
N VAL A 233 -11.03 -16.11 15.61
CA VAL A 233 -10.85 -16.74 14.29
C VAL A 233 -12.20 -17.13 13.72
N LEU A 234 -12.63 -16.43 12.68
CA LEU A 234 -13.92 -16.69 12.04
C LEU A 234 -13.97 -18.09 11.42
N THR A 235 -15.15 -18.68 11.40
CA THR A 235 -15.39 -20.07 10.93
C THR A 235 -15.00 -20.29 9.48
N ASP A 236 -15.05 -19.25 8.64
CA ASP A 236 -14.70 -19.31 7.22
C ASP A 236 -13.18 -19.22 6.95
N THR A 237 -12.38 -18.91 7.98
CA THR A 237 -10.92 -18.74 7.86
C THR A 237 -10.25 -19.96 7.24
N ARG A 238 -10.60 -21.16 7.69
CA ARG A 238 -10.01 -22.41 7.18
C ARG A 238 -10.31 -22.62 5.70
N THR A 239 -11.57 -22.42 5.31
CA THR A 239 -12.02 -22.56 3.92
C THR A 239 -11.33 -21.53 3.03
N LYS A 240 -11.22 -20.28 3.47
CA LYS A 240 -10.50 -19.22 2.76
C LYS A 240 -9.02 -19.56 2.55
N LEU A 241 -8.32 -20.05 3.58
CA LEU A 241 -6.90 -20.43 3.46
C LEU A 241 -6.70 -21.65 2.57
N GLN A 242 -7.59 -22.64 2.60
CA GLN A 242 -7.55 -23.78 1.66
C GLN A 242 -7.76 -23.32 0.20
N SER A 243 -8.70 -22.40 -0.02
CA SER A 243 -8.93 -21.82 -1.34
C SER A 243 -7.72 -21.00 -1.81
N LEU A 244 -7.07 -20.27 -0.89
CA LEU A 244 -5.88 -19.50 -1.16
C LEU A 244 -4.69 -20.40 -1.54
N GLN A 245 -4.52 -21.56 -0.90
CA GLN A 245 -3.50 -22.55 -1.25
C GLN A 245 -3.70 -23.10 -2.67
N LYS A 246 -4.96 -23.22 -3.14
CA LYS A 246 -5.28 -23.66 -4.51
C LYS A 246 -5.05 -22.53 -5.53
N TYR A 247 -5.34 -21.29 -5.15
CA TYR A 247 -5.17 -20.11 -6.00
C TYR A 247 -3.71 -19.85 -6.33
N VAL A 248 -2.80 -20.07 -5.40
CA VAL A 248 -1.35 -19.91 -5.56
C VAL A 248 -0.78 -21.10 -6.31
#